data_9790487fe2d63dc464b0be9189d92e04
#
_entry.id   9790487fe2d63dc464b0be9189d92e04
#
_cell.length_a   1.000
_cell.length_b   1.000
_cell.length_c   1.000
_cell.angle_alpha   90.00
_cell.angle_beta   90.00
_cell.angle_gamma   90.00
#
_symmetry.space_group_name_H-M   'P 1'
#
loop_
_entity.id
_entity.type
_entity.pdbx_description
1 polymer ?
#
loop_
_entity_poly.entity_id
_entity_poly.type
_entity_poly.pdbx_seq_one_letter_code
_entity_poly.pdbx_strand_id
1 'polypeptide(L)'
;IHLTEIKLSKDKEILVRGKSLMQGYWKDKKSTDKTIINGWLHTGDLGLFDDENYLKILGRKNEMIVNSGGENIAPAPLEDLFLSYDEIDQIMIYGHEKPYLVALVYPSEEIKENKKLVRKIFDEVNNNLSLTKKIRKFYLIKNPFSIESSELTPTLKIKRRIVEKNYHKELQSLYK
;
A
#
# COMPACT_ATOMS: atom_id res chain seq x y z
N ILE A 1 -9.57 -7.74 -22.52
CA ILE A 1 -9.70 -6.60 -23.44
C ILE A 1 -9.09 -7.04 -24.76
N HIS A 2 -9.86 -6.95 -25.85
CA HIS A 2 -9.42 -7.40 -27.17
C HIS A 2 -8.19 -6.60 -27.63
N LEU A 3 -7.13 -7.26 -28.08
CA LEU A 3 -5.86 -6.66 -28.53
C LEU A 3 -4.95 -6.08 -27.43
N THR A 4 -5.11 -6.45 -26.19
CA THR A 4 -4.18 -6.11 -25.10
C THR A 4 -3.51 -7.38 -24.59
N GLU A 5 -2.19 -7.39 -24.62
CA GLU A 5 -1.37 -8.46 -24.08
C GLU A 5 -0.92 -8.08 -22.67
N ILE A 6 -0.99 -9.04 -21.76
CA ILE A 6 -0.53 -8.87 -20.37
C ILE A 6 0.42 -10.01 -20.05
N LYS A 7 1.53 -9.71 -19.41
CA LYS A 7 2.44 -10.70 -18.84
C LYS A 7 3.05 -10.20 -17.53
N LEU A 8 3.62 -11.10 -16.78
CA LEU A 8 4.40 -10.77 -15.58
C LEU A 8 5.89 -10.81 -15.89
N SER A 9 6.63 -9.85 -15.35
CA SER A 9 8.09 -9.89 -15.33
C SER A 9 8.59 -10.94 -14.32
N LYS A 10 9.94 -11.14 -14.24
CA LYS A 10 10.55 -12.06 -13.26
C LYS A 10 10.22 -11.67 -11.81
N ASP A 11 10.09 -10.39 -11.53
CA ASP A 11 9.74 -9.82 -10.21
C ASP A 11 8.23 -9.55 -10.05
N LYS A 12 7.40 -10.23 -10.86
CA LYS A 12 5.93 -10.19 -10.83
C LYS A 12 5.34 -8.82 -11.17
N GLU A 13 6.08 -7.91 -11.79
CA GLU A 13 5.52 -6.66 -12.30
C GLU A 13 4.61 -6.95 -13.49
N ILE A 14 3.44 -6.31 -13.50
CA ILE A 14 2.47 -6.41 -14.59
C ILE A 14 2.99 -5.57 -15.76
N LEU A 15 3.22 -6.24 -16.88
CA LEU A 15 3.64 -5.63 -18.14
C LEU A 15 2.48 -5.69 -19.13
N VAL A 16 2.20 -4.57 -19.78
CA VAL A 16 1.08 -4.43 -20.71
C VAL A 16 1.57 -3.99 -22.08
N ARG A 17 1.03 -4.57 -23.15
CA ARG A 17 1.27 -4.19 -24.53
C ARG A 17 -0.03 -4.14 -25.32
N GLY A 18 -0.24 -3.12 -26.16
CA GLY A 18 -1.44 -3.02 -26.98
C GLY A 18 -1.60 -1.65 -27.62
N LYS A 19 -2.55 -1.55 -28.54
CA LYS A 19 -2.82 -0.31 -29.27
C LYS A 19 -3.45 0.81 -28.43
N SER A 20 -4.00 0.47 -27.27
CA SER A 20 -4.63 1.42 -26.33
C SER A 20 -3.64 2.08 -25.37
N LEU A 21 -2.35 1.70 -25.43
CA LEU A 21 -1.35 2.30 -24.56
C LEU A 21 -1.00 3.71 -25.01
N MET A 22 -0.60 4.54 -24.03
CA MET A 22 -0.03 5.85 -24.30
C MET A 22 1.20 5.74 -25.19
N GLN A 23 1.45 6.73 -26.03
CA GLN A 23 2.68 6.83 -26.83
C GLN A 23 3.88 7.26 -25.97
N GLY A 24 3.63 7.89 -24.83
CA GLY A 24 4.63 8.37 -23.89
C GLY A 24 4.12 9.54 -23.05
N TYR A 25 4.96 10.03 -22.16
CA TYR A 25 4.70 11.24 -21.38
C TYR A 25 4.99 12.49 -22.20
N TRP A 26 4.10 13.49 -22.12
CA TRP A 26 4.25 14.73 -22.85
C TRP A 26 5.56 15.44 -22.50
N LYS A 27 6.40 15.69 -23.50
CA LYS A 27 7.71 16.34 -23.36
C LYS A 27 8.66 15.72 -22.32
N ASP A 28 8.43 14.47 -21.90
CA ASP A 28 9.29 13.75 -20.96
C ASP A 28 9.72 12.40 -21.55
N LYS A 29 10.71 12.46 -22.45
CA LYS A 29 11.31 11.27 -23.06
C LYS A 29 11.96 10.36 -22.02
N LYS A 30 12.60 10.93 -20.99
CA LYS A 30 13.30 10.15 -19.96
C LYS A 30 12.35 9.26 -19.16
N SER A 31 11.19 9.77 -18.75
CA SER A 31 10.17 8.97 -18.09
C SER A 31 9.50 7.98 -19.05
N THR A 32 9.30 8.38 -20.31
CA THR A 32 8.77 7.49 -21.34
C THR A 32 9.67 6.27 -21.54
N ASP A 33 10.97 6.47 -21.77
CA ASP A 33 11.94 5.40 -22.01
C ASP A 33 12.10 4.45 -20.79
N LYS A 34 11.85 4.95 -19.58
CA LYS A 34 11.85 4.14 -18.36
C LYS A 34 10.57 3.32 -18.19
N THR A 35 9.46 3.83 -18.69
CA THR A 35 8.14 3.23 -18.49
C THR A 35 7.74 2.31 -19.63
N ILE A 36 8.17 2.63 -20.88
CA ILE A 36 7.89 1.80 -22.05
C ILE A 36 9.21 1.21 -22.55
N ILE A 37 9.42 -0.05 -22.25
CA ILE A 37 10.66 -0.77 -22.60
C ILE A 37 10.33 -1.89 -23.58
N ASN A 38 10.96 -1.86 -24.77
CA ASN A 38 10.74 -2.84 -25.83
C ASN A 38 9.24 -3.02 -26.19
N GLY A 39 8.48 -1.93 -26.20
CA GLY A 39 7.05 -1.93 -26.50
C GLY A 39 6.14 -2.44 -25.38
N TRP A 40 6.67 -2.69 -24.20
CA TRP A 40 5.92 -3.05 -23.01
C TRP A 40 5.87 -1.91 -22.01
N LEU A 41 4.66 -1.56 -21.58
CA LEU A 41 4.44 -0.64 -20.48
C LEU A 41 4.74 -1.35 -19.17
N HIS A 42 5.69 -0.86 -18.41
CA HIS A 42 5.96 -1.23 -17.04
C HIS A 42 5.01 -0.46 -16.11
N THR A 43 3.98 -1.16 -15.59
CA THR A 43 2.90 -0.48 -14.85
C THR A 43 3.34 -0.02 -13.47
N GLY A 44 4.38 -0.62 -12.91
CA GLY A 44 4.77 -0.47 -11.50
C GLY A 44 3.83 -1.19 -10.53
N ASP A 45 2.84 -1.94 -11.04
CA ASP A 45 1.96 -2.78 -10.25
C ASP A 45 2.47 -4.22 -10.26
N LEU A 46 2.41 -4.89 -9.12
CA LEU A 46 2.70 -6.32 -8.98
C LEU A 46 1.42 -7.13 -9.09
N GLY A 47 1.52 -8.30 -9.69
CA GLY A 47 0.36 -9.18 -9.86
C GLY A 47 0.72 -10.66 -9.88
N LEU A 48 -0.31 -11.47 -9.91
CA LEU A 48 -0.25 -12.90 -10.17
C LEU A 48 -1.46 -13.32 -11.01
N PHE A 49 -1.32 -14.38 -11.78
CA PHE A 49 -2.46 -15.07 -12.37
C PHE A 49 -2.90 -16.18 -11.41
N ASP A 50 -4.20 -16.28 -11.18
CA ASP A 50 -4.77 -17.41 -10.42
C ASP A 50 -4.97 -18.65 -11.33
N ASP A 51 -5.46 -19.73 -10.73
CA ASP A 51 -5.65 -21.01 -11.42
C ASP A 51 -6.67 -20.94 -12.59
N GLU A 52 -7.56 -19.94 -12.56
CA GLU A 52 -8.52 -19.65 -13.64
C GLU A 52 -7.99 -18.62 -14.64
N ASN A 53 -6.70 -18.24 -14.52
CA ASN A 53 -6.01 -17.26 -15.37
C ASN A 53 -6.55 -15.82 -15.26
N TYR A 54 -7.17 -15.46 -14.12
CA TYR A 54 -7.49 -14.08 -13.81
C TYR A 54 -6.28 -13.37 -13.20
N LEU A 55 -6.04 -12.12 -13.63
CA LEU A 55 -4.98 -11.28 -13.08
C LEU A 55 -5.44 -10.68 -11.75
N LYS A 56 -4.73 -11.03 -10.67
CA LYS A 56 -4.89 -10.40 -9.34
C LYS A 56 -3.78 -9.38 -9.13
N ILE A 57 -4.15 -8.14 -8.79
CA ILE A 57 -3.22 -7.08 -8.44
C ILE A 57 -2.83 -7.25 -6.97
N LEU A 58 -1.53 -7.32 -6.70
CA LEU A 58 -0.99 -7.47 -5.34
C LEU A 58 -0.68 -6.11 -4.68
N GLY A 59 -0.37 -5.10 -5.49
CA GLY A 59 -0.04 -3.75 -5.01
C GLY A 59 1.01 -3.05 -5.88
N ARG A 60 1.47 -1.89 -5.42
CA ARG A 60 2.51 -1.10 -6.10
C ARG A 60 3.91 -1.62 -5.74
N LYS A 61 4.76 -1.81 -6.75
CA LYS A 61 6.15 -2.24 -6.58
C LYS A 61 6.94 -1.32 -5.62
N ASN A 62 6.75 -0.01 -5.76
CA ASN A 62 7.44 1.01 -4.95
C ASN A 62 6.84 1.21 -3.55
N GLU A 63 5.71 0.57 -3.25
CA GLU A 63 5.02 0.66 -1.97
C GLU A 63 5.13 -0.63 -1.16
N MET A 64 5.80 -1.66 -1.72
CA MET A 64 6.02 -2.91 -1.00
C MET A 64 6.88 -2.67 0.25
N ILE A 65 6.40 -3.21 1.35
CA ILE A 65 7.16 -3.27 2.59
C ILE A 65 8.06 -4.51 2.53
N VAL A 66 9.36 -4.30 2.57
CA VAL A 66 10.33 -5.38 2.76
C VAL A 66 10.74 -5.35 4.22
N ASN A 67 10.30 -6.33 5.00
CA ASN A 67 10.65 -6.40 6.41
C ASN A 67 12.11 -6.84 6.63
N SER A 68 12.60 -6.79 7.86
CA SER A 68 13.98 -7.20 8.18
C SER A 68 14.27 -8.68 7.90
N GLY A 69 13.25 -9.51 7.72
CA GLY A 69 13.35 -10.90 7.30
C GLY A 69 13.39 -11.09 5.77
N GLY A 70 13.32 -9.99 4.99
CA GLY A 70 13.34 -10.05 3.52
C GLY A 70 11.99 -10.41 2.89
N GLU A 71 10.91 -10.46 3.66
CA GLU A 71 9.58 -10.75 3.12
C GLU A 71 8.94 -9.52 2.49
N ASN A 72 8.41 -9.69 1.28
CA ASN A 72 7.68 -8.66 0.55
C ASN A 72 6.20 -8.65 0.95
N ILE A 73 5.75 -7.56 1.55
CA ILE A 73 4.38 -7.40 2.03
C ILE A 73 3.74 -6.23 1.31
N ALA A 74 2.62 -6.47 0.64
CA ALA A 74 1.80 -5.42 0.06
C ALA A 74 0.94 -4.79 1.17
N PRO A 75 1.09 -3.49 1.47
CA PRO A 75 0.33 -2.86 2.54
C PRO A 75 -1.14 -2.64 2.19
N ALA A 76 -1.48 -2.27 0.95
CA ALA A 76 -2.83 -1.92 0.57
C ALA A 76 -3.87 -3.02 0.85
N PRO A 77 -3.68 -4.30 0.47
CA PRO A 77 -4.64 -5.36 0.82
C PRO A 77 -4.80 -5.57 2.33
N LEU A 78 -3.77 -5.27 3.13
CA LEU A 78 -3.87 -5.35 4.59
C LEU A 78 -4.63 -4.14 5.15
N GLU A 79 -4.38 -2.96 4.61
CA GLU A 79 -5.09 -1.72 4.98
C GLU A 79 -6.59 -1.84 4.68
N ASP A 80 -6.95 -2.43 3.54
CA ASP A 80 -8.34 -2.66 3.13
C ASP A 80 -9.11 -3.52 4.15
N LEU A 81 -8.44 -4.51 4.80
CA LEU A 81 -9.07 -5.32 5.84
C LEU A 81 -9.49 -4.47 7.06
N PHE A 82 -8.74 -3.45 7.42
CA PHE A 82 -9.09 -2.53 8.50
C PHE A 82 -10.12 -1.51 8.08
N LEU A 83 -10.03 -1.00 6.84
CA LEU A 83 -10.98 -0.05 6.27
C LEU A 83 -12.36 -0.66 6.00
N SER A 84 -12.53 -1.98 6.14
CA SER A 84 -13.85 -2.62 6.12
C SER A 84 -14.64 -2.44 7.43
N TYR A 85 -14.01 -1.90 8.47
CA TYR A 85 -14.66 -1.54 9.73
C TYR A 85 -15.00 -0.05 9.74
N ASP A 86 -16.26 0.30 9.97
CA ASP A 86 -16.76 1.69 10.00
C ASP A 86 -16.07 2.55 11.08
N GLU A 87 -15.41 1.90 12.03
CA GLU A 87 -14.64 2.54 13.09
C GLU A 87 -13.25 3.03 12.66
N ILE A 88 -12.78 2.69 11.46
CA ILE A 88 -11.45 3.07 10.96
C ILE A 88 -11.60 3.90 9.69
N ASP A 89 -11.41 5.21 9.79
CA ASP A 89 -11.48 6.12 8.64
C ASP A 89 -10.22 6.09 7.78
N GLN A 90 -9.05 6.03 8.42
CA GLN A 90 -7.77 5.98 7.69
C GLN A 90 -6.76 5.11 8.43
N ILE A 91 -5.96 4.40 7.66
CA ILE A 91 -4.86 3.57 8.18
C ILE A 91 -3.68 3.60 7.22
N MET A 92 -2.47 3.66 7.76
CA MET A 92 -1.24 3.44 7.00
C MET A 92 -0.36 2.43 7.74
N ILE A 93 -0.08 1.30 7.09
CA ILE A 93 0.80 0.26 7.60
C ILE A 93 2.25 0.60 7.26
N TYR A 94 3.14 0.42 8.23
CA TYR A 94 4.57 0.67 8.14
C TYR A 94 5.37 -0.52 8.69
N GLY A 95 6.56 -0.78 8.12
CA GLY A 95 7.39 -1.89 8.57
C GLY A 95 8.60 -2.17 7.67
N HIS A 96 8.94 -1.24 6.75
CA HIS A 96 10.11 -1.40 5.88
C HIS A 96 11.39 -1.46 6.72
N GLU A 97 12.21 -2.50 6.50
CA GLU A 97 13.42 -2.81 7.28
C GLU A 97 13.18 -2.98 8.81
N LYS A 98 11.93 -3.28 9.20
CA LYS A 98 11.57 -3.48 10.61
C LYS A 98 11.21 -4.93 10.90
N PRO A 99 11.32 -5.37 12.19
CA PRO A 99 11.06 -6.76 12.58
C PRO A 99 9.58 -7.15 12.54
N TYR A 100 8.67 -6.18 12.51
CA TYR A 100 7.23 -6.39 12.44
C TYR A 100 6.51 -5.16 11.88
N LEU A 101 5.25 -5.34 11.51
CA LEU A 101 4.40 -4.27 11.02
C LEU A 101 3.77 -3.49 12.17
N VAL A 102 3.63 -2.19 11.96
CA VAL A 102 2.89 -1.26 12.82
C VAL A 102 1.96 -0.41 11.96
N ALA A 103 1.03 0.32 12.57
CA ALA A 103 0.11 1.18 11.85
C ALA A 103 -0.05 2.56 12.49
N LEU A 104 -0.24 3.58 11.65
CA LEU A 104 -0.88 4.83 12.00
C LEU A 104 -2.36 4.71 11.68
N VAL A 105 -3.21 5.10 12.60
CA VAL A 105 -4.68 4.93 12.49
C VAL A 105 -5.38 6.22 12.86
N TYR A 106 -6.27 6.66 12.00
CA TYR A 106 -7.28 7.65 12.32
C TYR A 106 -8.61 6.93 12.47
N PRO A 107 -9.13 6.81 13.70
CA PRO A 107 -10.42 6.21 13.95
C PRO A 107 -11.54 7.19 13.55
N SER A 108 -12.75 6.68 13.33
CA SER A 108 -13.92 7.52 13.13
C SER A 108 -14.17 8.44 14.34
N GLU A 109 -14.80 9.58 14.10
CA GLU A 109 -15.05 10.58 15.16
C GLU A 109 -15.82 10.00 16.36
N GLU A 110 -16.72 9.02 16.09
CA GLU A 110 -17.56 8.38 17.11
C GLU A 110 -16.76 7.60 18.15
N ILE A 111 -15.58 7.08 17.76
CA ILE A 111 -14.75 6.23 18.62
C ILE A 111 -13.34 6.77 18.85
N LYS A 112 -13.10 8.03 18.54
CA LYS A 112 -11.78 8.69 18.53
C LYS A 112 -10.94 8.46 19.79
N GLU A 113 -11.57 8.33 20.94
CA GLU A 113 -10.91 8.08 22.23
C GLU A 113 -10.98 6.62 22.68
N ASN A 114 -11.71 5.75 21.97
CA ASN A 114 -11.92 4.36 22.33
C ASN A 114 -10.80 3.43 21.83
N LYS A 115 -9.59 3.62 22.35
CA LYS A 115 -8.43 2.78 22.02
C LYS A 115 -8.67 1.28 22.24
N LYS A 116 -9.56 0.91 23.18
CA LYS A 116 -9.88 -0.51 23.44
C LYS A 116 -10.64 -1.14 22.27
N LEU A 117 -11.57 -0.39 21.66
CA LEU A 117 -12.31 -0.89 20.50
C LEU A 117 -11.38 -1.04 19.28
N VAL A 118 -10.54 -0.04 19.01
CA VAL A 118 -9.52 -0.16 17.96
C VAL A 118 -8.63 -1.38 18.20
N ARG A 119 -8.19 -1.64 19.44
CA ARG A 119 -7.39 -2.83 19.76
C ARG A 119 -8.14 -4.12 19.44
N LYS A 120 -9.43 -4.21 19.77
CA LYS A 120 -10.26 -5.37 19.44
C LYS A 120 -10.31 -5.65 17.93
N ILE A 121 -10.49 -4.61 17.12
CA ILE A 121 -10.46 -4.73 15.64
C ILE A 121 -9.11 -5.28 15.18
N PHE A 122 -8.00 -4.75 15.71
CA PHE A 122 -6.66 -5.24 15.38
C PHE A 122 -6.47 -6.72 15.74
N ASP A 123 -6.99 -7.15 16.89
CA ASP A 123 -6.90 -8.55 17.32
C ASP A 123 -7.74 -9.45 16.38
N GLU A 124 -8.94 -9.05 15.99
CA GLU A 124 -9.80 -9.77 15.06
C GLU A 124 -9.14 -9.92 13.68
N VAL A 125 -8.65 -8.83 13.08
CA VAL A 125 -7.96 -8.88 11.79
C VAL A 125 -6.69 -9.73 11.88
N ASN A 126 -5.88 -9.54 12.92
CA ASN A 126 -4.64 -10.28 13.11
C ASN A 126 -4.85 -11.79 13.29
N ASN A 127 -6.00 -12.25 13.80
CA ASN A 127 -6.27 -13.67 13.95
C ASN A 127 -6.27 -14.43 12.62
N ASN A 128 -6.61 -13.73 11.53
CA ASN A 128 -6.67 -14.29 10.18
C ASN A 128 -5.37 -14.07 9.37
N LEU A 129 -4.36 -13.43 9.96
CA LEU A 129 -3.10 -13.10 9.27
C LEU A 129 -1.96 -14.03 9.70
N SER A 130 -1.04 -14.30 8.74
CA SER A 130 0.23 -14.96 9.05
C SER A 130 1.07 -14.10 10.00
N LEU A 131 2.00 -14.72 10.74
CA LEU A 131 2.83 -14.05 11.75
C LEU A 131 3.56 -12.81 11.22
N THR A 132 4.03 -12.86 9.99
CA THR A 132 4.78 -11.79 9.33
C THR A 132 3.91 -10.62 8.89
N LYS A 133 2.62 -10.87 8.68
CA LYS A 133 1.64 -9.86 8.25
C LYS A 133 0.86 -9.26 9.41
N LYS A 134 1.00 -9.78 10.65
CA LYS A 134 0.34 -9.23 11.83
C LYS A 134 0.85 -7.84 12.16
N ILE A 135 -0.08 -6.92 12.38
CA ILE A 135 0.22 -5.57 12.84
C ILE A 135 0.30 -5.59 14.38
N ARG A 136 1.52 -5.47 14.93
CA ARG A 136 1.73 -5.68 16.37
C ARG A 136 1.37 -4.49 17.23
N LYS A 137 1.59 -3.29 16.75
CA LYS A 137 1.29 -2.05 17.46
C LYS A 137 0.69 -1.03 16.53
N PHE A 138 -0.05 -0.09 17.07
CA PHE A 138 -0.60 1.05 16.32
C PHE A 138 -0.51 2.34 17.13
N TYR A 139 -0.50 3.45 16.43
CA TYR A 139 -0.56 4.80 16.96
C TYR A 139 -1.83 5.48 16.44
N LEU A 140 -2.64 6.03 17.36
CA LEU A 140 -3.81 6.82 16.97
C LEU A 140 -3.37 8.25 16.66
N ILE A 141 -3.54 8.65 15.42
CA ILE A 141 -3.24 10.02 14.98
C ILE A 141 -4.39 10.95 15.38
N LYS A 142 -4.06 12.19 15.72
CA LYS A 142 -5.03 13.19 16.21
C LYS A 142 -5.86 13.80 15.08
N ASN A 143 -5.24 13.99 13.94
CA ASN A 143 -5.86 14.59 12.75
C ASN A 143 -5.80 13.61 11.59
N PRO A 144 -6.78 13.57 10.71
CA PRO A 144 -6.74 12.73 9.52
C PRO A 144 -5.64 13.18 8.58
N PHE A 145 -5.12 12.25 7.77
CA PHE A 145 -4.29 12.61 6.62
C PHE A 145 -5.09 13.50 5.68
N SER A 146 -4.48 14.54 5.16
CA SER A 146 -5.18 15.50 4.30
C SER A 146 -4.37 15.91 3.07
N ILE A 147 -5.03 16.59 2.13
CA ILE A 147 -4.39 17.20 0.96
C ILE A 147 -3.59 18.43 1.40
N GLU A 148 -4.12 19.20 2.35
CA GLU A 148 -3.52 20.41 2.88
C GLU A 148 -2.18 20.13 3.57
N SER A 149 -2.09 19.03 4.33
CA SER A 149 -0.83 18.55 4.92
C SER A 149 0.08 17.86 3.90
N SER A 150 -0.33 17.81 2.64
CA SER A 150 0.36 17.10 1.56
C SER A 150 0.49 15.58 1.77
N GLU A 151 -0.21 14.99 2.72
CA GLU A 151 -0.20 13.56 3.05
C GLU A 151 -1.06 12.73 2.09
N LEU A 152 -2.05 13.37 1.47
CA LEU A 152 -2.87 12.76 0.42
C LEU A 152 -2.59 13.37 -0.95
N THR A 153 -2.84 12.56 -1.99
CA THR A 153 -2.96 13.08 -3.36
C THR A 153 -4.33 13.74 -3.55
N PRO A 154 -4.55 14.52 -4.64
CA PRO A 154 -5.90 15.02 -4.98
C PRO A 154 -6.96 13.92 -5.15
N THR A 155 -6.54 12.67 -5.39
CA THR A 155 -7.40 11.49 -5.48
C THR A 155 -7.46 10.69 -4.17
N LEU A 156 -7.14 11.33 -3.04
CA LEU A 156 -7.19 10.81 -1.67
C LEU A 156 -6.28 9.59 -1.41
N LYS A 157 -5.25 9.35 -2.23
CA LYS A 157 -4.28 8.30 -1.98
C LYS A 157 -3.18 8.77 -1.04
N ILE A 158 -2.79 7.94 -0.08
CA ILE A 158 -1.73 8.25 0.91
C ILE A 158 -0.38 8.37 0.22
N LYS A 159 0.30 9.49 0.45
CA LYS A 159 1.70 9.70 0.07
C LYS A 159 2.62 9.17 1.17
N ARG A 160 2.82 7.87 1.21
CA ARG A 160 3.52 7.13 2.28
C ARG A 160 4.80 7.81 2.75
N ARG A 161 5.68 8.19 1.83
CA ARG A 161 6.97 8.86 2.17
C ARG A 161 6.80 10.17 2.95
N ILE A 162 5.73 10.92 2.68
CA ILE A 162 5.43 12.16 3.39
C ILE A 162 4.91 11.85 4.79
N VAL A 163 3.96 10.91 4.89
CA VAL A 163 3.43 10.47 6.18
C VAL A 163 4.53 9.87 7.06
N GLU A 164 5.40 9.02 6.52
CA GLU A 164 6.55 8.45 7.24
C GLU A 164 7.49 9.53 7.79
N LYS A 165 7.72 10.58 7.02
CA LYS A 165 8.53 11.73 7.45
C LYS A 165 7.84 12.51 8.57
N ASN A 166 6.55 12.81 8.40
CA ASN A 166 5.79 13.62 9.35
C ASN A 166 5.62 12.90 10.70
N TYR A 167 5.36 11.59 10.68
CA TYR A 167 5.12 10.74 11.85
C TYR A 167 6.33 9.88 12.25
N HIS A 168 7.54 10.31 11.87
CA HIS A 168 8.75 9.53 12.12
C HIS A 168 8.94 9.18 13.61
N LYS A 169 8.69 10.14 14.52
CA LYS A 169 8.86 9.95 15.97
C LYS A 169 7.87 8.91 16.52
N GLU A 170 6.61 9.03 16.12
CA GLU A 170 5.52 8.15 16.52
C GLU A 170 5.78 6.72 16.02
N LEU A 171 6.13 6.56 14.75
CA LEU A 171 6.47 5.28 14.14
C LEU A 171 7.66 4.62 14.85
N GLN A 172 8.75 5.36 15.12
CA GLN A 172 9.90 4.80 15.85
C GLN A 172 9.56 4.42 17.30
N SER A 173 8.63 5.12 17.95
CA SER A 173 8.20 4.78 19.32
C SER A 173 7.52 3.41 19.42
N LEU A 174 6.91 2.95 18.32
CA LEU A 174 6.24 1.64 18.26
C LEU A 174 7.20 0.44 18.22
N TYR A 175 8.49 0.68 17.98
CA TYR A 175 9.53 -0.37 17.94
C TYR A 175 10.39 -0.45 19.21
N LYS A 176 10.12 0.41 20.18
CA LYS A 176 10.75 0.40 21.50
C LYS A 176 10.10 -0.57 22.48
#